data_d9b254e5e98b668a6e002e1316e409c1
#
_entry.id   d9b254e5e98b668a6e002e1316e409c1
#
_cell.length_a   1.000
_cell.length_b   1.000
_cell.length_c   1.000
_cell.angle_alpha   90.00
_cell.angle_beta   90.00
_cell.angle_gamma   90.00
#
_symmetry.space_group_name_H-M   'P 1'
#
loop_
_entity.id
_entity.type
_entity.pdbx_description
1 polymer ?
#
loop_
_entity_poly.entity_id
_entity_poly.type
_entity_poly.pdbx_seq_one_letter_code
_entity_poly.pdbx_strand_id
1 'polypeptide(L)'
;MRWDWTPETRAKLATFLEARGLTRGDVTTRPIGDGHSNLTFLVSDGSRRVVVRRPPPPPTPPGAHDMMREARLIGALADTAVPVPRLLATAQAGEVIDVPFYAMSFAAGPVVTTGTPPPLDSPALRRRIGQALADTLAGLHAVDWRSAGLADFGRPEGFNERHRRRIGGLVADDDGKPPPHFAEIDAWLAAHVPAESGASIIHNDYRIGNVVLCADRPGEIAAVLDWELATIGDPLLDVGYFLASVPERGAPLTPTEELGVAMLERGYPTRKELADRYAERTGANLANLGWYTTLALWKLAALYEYGRRRAVRGVGDPYYGDPALVRSFLEAAHRAAGILPPRGQRRED
;
A
#
# COMPACT_ATOMS: atom_id res chain seq x y z
N MET A 1 -1.79 7.87 23.98
CA MET A 1 -1.05 7.62 22.73
C MET A 1 0.05 8.64 22.57
N ARG A 2 1.26 8.23 22.25
CA ARG A 2 2.48 9.07 22.27
C ARG A 2 2.57 10.15 21.17
N TRP A 3 1.59 10.26 20.27
CA TRP A 3 1.74 11.03 19.01
C TRP A 3 0.53 11.88 18.67
N ASP A 4 -0.32 12.18 19.65
CA ASP A 4 -1.51 13.00 19.48
C ASP A 4 -1.16 14.50 19.36
N TRP A 5 -2.08 15.29 18.87
CA TRP A 5 -1.96 16.73 18.81
C TRP A 5 -2.03 17.33 20.22
N THR A 6 -1.02 18.10 20.61
CA THR A 6 -1.09 18.88 21.88
C THR A 6 -2.16 19.97 21.74
N PRO A 7 -2.68 20.51 22.86
CA PRO A 7 -3.63 21.63 22.77
C PRO A 7 -3.10 22.80 21.94
N GLU A 8 -1.81 23.14 22.07
CA GLU A 8 -1.15 24.22 21.31
C GLU A 8 -1.08 23.92 19.82
N THR A 9 -0.57 22.74 19.43
CA THR A 9 -0.45 22.37 18.01
C THR A 9 -1.81 22.19 17.35
N ARG A 10 -2.81 21.74 18.12
CA ARG A 10 -4.19 21.65 17.65
C ARG A 10 -4.81 23.02 17.41
N ALA A 11 -4.56 24.01 18.26
CA ALA A 11 -5.01 25.39 18.04
C ALA A 11 -4.36 25.99 16.78
N LYS A 12 -3.06 25.79 16.56
CA LYS A 12 -2.37 26.20 15.31
C LYS A 12 -2.98 25.52 14.07
N LEU A 13 -3.28 24.23 14.16
CA LEU A 13 -3.96 23.48 13.10
C LEU A 13 -5.36 24.06 12.82
N ALA A 14 -6.15 24.36 13.85
CA ALA A 14 -7.47 24.94 13.71
C ALA A 14 -7.40 26.27 12.95
N THR A 15 -6.51 27.19 13.36
CA THR A 15 -6.28 28.47 12.67
C THR A 15 -5.88 28.26 11.20
N PHE A 16 -4.99 27.31 10.92
CA PHE A 16 -4.54 27.00 9.56
C PHE A 16 -5.67 26.48 8.67
N LEU A 17 -6.52 25.61 9.19
CA LEU A 17 -7.66 25.05 8.46
C LEU A 17 -8.79 26.07 8.29
N GLU A 18 -9.05 26.88 9.30
CA GLU A 18 -10.06 27.93 9.26
C GLU A 18 -9.73 29.02 8.24
N ALA A 19 -8.47 29.46 8.18
CA ALA A 19 -7.99 30.43 7.18
C ALA A 19 -8.20 29.94 5.74
N ARG A 20 -8.35 28.63 5.54
CA ARG A 20 -8.63 27.99 4.23
C ARG A 20 -10.10 27.61 4.06
N GLY A 21 -10.97 27.96 5.01
CA GLY A 21 -12.41 27.65 4.98
C GLY A 21 -12.72 26.18 5.15
N LEU A 22 -11.77 25.36 5.64
CA LEU A 22 -11.91 23.91 5.78
C LEU A 22 -12.61 23.50 7.07
N THR A 23 -12.45 24.30 8.14
CA THR A 23 -13.13 24.15 9.43
C THR A 23 -13.57 25.53 9.94
N ARG A 24 -14.26 25.56 11.09
CA ARG A 24 -14.66 26.78 11.79
C ARG A 24 -14.37 26.64 13.27
N GLY A 25 -13.60 27.59 13.84
CA GLY A 25 -13.28 27.59 15.27
C GLY A 25 -12.47 26.38 15.71
N ASP A 26 -12.71 25.94 16.93
CA ASP A 26 -11.98 24.83 17.54
C ASP A 26 -12.24 23.50 16.82
N VAL A 27 -11.19 22.67 16.79
CA VAL A 27 -11.26 21.34 16.19
C VAL A 27 -10.92 20.24 17.18
N THR A 28 -11.52 19.07 16.98
CA THR A 28 -11.12 17.81 17.60
C THR A 28 -10.24 17.02 16.63
N THR A 29 -9.30 16.25 17.17
CA THR A 29 -8.43 15.36 16.40
C THR A 29 -8.61 13.93 16.90
N ARG A 30 -8.80 12.98 16.01
CA ARG A 30 -8.90 11.57 16.35
C ARG A 30 -8.03 10.76 15.38
N PRO A 31 -7.11 9.92 15.87
CA PRO A 31 -6.37 9.00 15.02
C PRO A 31 -7.33 8.09 14.25
N ILE A 32 -7.04 7.83 13.00
CA ILE A 32 -7.79 6.89 12.14
C ILE A 32 -6.82 6.02 11.37
N GLY A 33 -7.26 4.78 11.08
CA GLY A 33 -6.42 3.75 10.46
C GLY A 33 -5.47 3.07 11.44
N ASP A 34 -4.99 1.91 11.05
CA ASP A 34 -4.10 1.06 11.85
C ASP A 34 -2.64 1.21 11.36
N GLY A 35 -2.34 2.32 10.67
CA GLY A 35 -1.07 2.54 10.00
C GLY A 35 0.12 2.59 10.98
N HIS A 36 1.10 1.73 10.73
CA HIS A 36 2.39 1.69 11.44
C HIS A 36 3.43 2.67 10.85
N SER A 37 3.06 3.43 9.81
CA SER A 37 3.94 4.33 9.05
C SER A 37 3.58 5.80 9.30
N ASN A 38 2.78 6.41 8.44
CA ASN A 38 2.35 7.80 8.61
C ASN A 38 1.16 7.93 9.56
N LEU A 39 1.11 9.02 10.31
CA LEU A 39 0.05 9.31 11.27
C LEU A 39 -1.11 10.02 10.57
N THR A 40 -2.29 9.40 10.61
CA THR A 40 -3.50 9.91 9.96
C THR A 40 -4.55 10.27 11.01
N PHE A 41 -5.09 11.48 10.93
CA PHE A 41 -6.06 12.00 11.88
C PHE A 41 -7.32 12.48 11.18
N LEU A 42 -8.47 12.11 11.71
CA LEU A 42 -9.72 12.79 11.42
C LEU A 42 -9.78 14.07 12.27
N VAL A 43 -9.91 15.20 11.60
CA VAL A 43 -10.05 16.52 12.22
C VAL A 43 -11.48 17.01 11.96
N SER A 44 -12.17 17.47 13.01
CA SER A 44 -13.57 17.91 12.91
C SER A 44 -13.86 19.10 13.81
N ASP A 45 -14.64 20.05 13.29
CA ASP A 45 -15.28 21.16 14.04
C ASP A 45 -16.72 20.81 14.48
N GLY A 46 -17.15 19.54 14.34
CA GLY A 46 -18.50 19.08 14.61
C GLY A 46 -19.42 19.11 13.38
N SER A 47 -19.19 20.00 12.42
CA SER A 47 -19.96 20.08 11.16
C SER A 47 -19.18 19.62 9.94
N ARG A 48 -17.89 19.89 9.89
CA ARG A 48 -16.98 19.57 8.80
C ARG A 48 -15.96 18.55 9.25
N ARG A 49 -15.50 17.73 8.30
CA ARG A 49 -14.49 16.68 8.53
C ARG A 49 -13.42 16.77 7.45
N VAL A 50 -12.18 16.81 7.88
CA VAL A 50 -11.01 16.69 7.03
C VAL A 50 -10.06 15.63 7.58
N VAL A 51 -9.24 15.05 6.74
CA VAL A 51 -8.18 14.12 7.17
C VAL A 51 -6.85 14.85 7.07
N VAL A 52 -6.08 14.80 8.13
CA VAL A 52 -4.70 15.34 8.17
C VAL A 52 -3.73 14.17 8.30
N ARG A 53 -2.75 14.11 7.39
CA ARG A 53 -1.71 13.09 7.40
C ARG A 53 -0.34 13.74 7.58
N ARG A 54 0.46 13.22 8.50
CA ARG A 54 1.79 13.70 8.83
C ARG A 54 2.76 12.55 9.11
N PRO A 55 4.08 12.75 9.00
CA PRO A 55 5.04 11.71 9.38
C PRO A 55 5.00 11.44 10.88
N PRO A 56 5.51 10.27 11.33
CA PRO A 56 5.83 10.07 12.73
C PRO A 56 6.95 11.03 13.16
N PRO A 57 7.14 11.24 14.47
CA PRO A 57 8.25 12.05 14.95
C PRO A 57 9.61 11.46 14.56
N PRO A 58 10.60 12.33 14.34
CA PRO A 58 11.96 11.88 14.05
C PRO A 58 12.55 11.06 15.22
N PRO A 59 13.54 10.19 14.94
CA PRO A 59 14.23 10.02 13.66
C PRO A 59 13.49 9.11 12.70
N THR A 60 13.31 9.58 11.46
CA THR A 60 12.75 8.80 10.35
C THR A 60 13.85 8.43 9.35
N PRO A 61 13.77 7.28 8.66
CA PRO A 61 14.72 6.95 7.60
C PRO A 61 14.74 8.02 6.50
N PRO A 62 15.90 8.35 5.92
CA PRO A 62 15.98 9.31 4.82
C PRO A 62 15.10 8.90 3.64
N GLY A 63 14.31 9.84 3.12
CA GLY A 63 13.41 9.61 1.98
C GLY A 63 12.14 8.82 2.30
N ALA A 64 11.93 8.40 3.55
CA ALA A 64 10.66 7.87 4.02
C ALA A 64 9.73 9.02 4.43
N HIS A 65 8.43 8.79 4.36
CA HIS A 65 7.41 9.72 4.87
C HIS A 65 7.39 11.09 4.19
N ASP A 66 7.60 11.13 2.86
CA ASP A 66 7.55 12.36 2.07
C ASP A 66 6.10 12.81 1.83
N MET A 67 5.57 13.63 2.76
CA MET A 67 4.20 14.14 2.72
C MET A 67 3.91 15.00 1.48
N MET A 68 4.91 15.77 1.02
CA MET A 68 4.72 16.65 -0.13
C MET A 68 4.67 15.85 -1.43
N ARG A 69 5.45 14.79 -1.53
CA ARG A 69 5.41 13.87 -2.65
C ARG A 69 4.06 13.15 -2.73
N GLU A 70 3.55 12.64 -1.60
CA GLU A 70 2.24 11.98 -1.51
C GLU A 70 1.11 12.96 -1.87
N ALA A 71 1.12 14.17 -1.31
CA ALA A 71 0.16 15.23 -1.63
C ALA A 71 0.18 15.60 -3.12
N ARG A 72 1.37 15.73 -3.73
CA ARG A 72 1.52 16.01 -5.17
C ARG A 72 0.85 14.95 -6.01
N LEU A 73 1.04 13.67 -5.68
CA LEU A 73 0.41 12.56 -6.42
C LEU A 73 -1.12 12.58 -6.29
N ILE A 74 -1.63 12.73 -5.07
CA ILE A 74 -3.08 12.81 -4.83
C ILE A 74 -3.68 13.99 -5.60
N GLY A 75 -3.01 15.14 -5.60
CA GLY A 75 -3.42 16.31 -6.38
C GLY A 75 -3.44 16.06 -7.88
N ALA A 76 -2.42 15.36 -8.40
CA ALA A 76 -2.35 15.01 -9.83
C ALA A 76 -3.41 13.99 -10.28
N LEU A 77 -3.87 13.14 -9.36
CA LEU A 77 -4.92 12.15 -9.64
C LEU A 77 -6.34 12.73 -9.52
N ALA A 78 -6.52 13.91 -8.94
CA ALA A 78 -7.84 14.48 -8.62
C ALA A 78 -8.75 14.66 -9.85
N ASP A 79 -8.18 14.95 -11.01
CA ASP A 79 -8.92 15.17 -12.27
C ASP A 79 -8.90 13.93 -13.19
N THR A 80 -8.54 12.76 -12.65
CA THR A 80 -8.53 11.49 -13.37
C THR A 80 -9.74 10.62 -12.99
N ALA A 81 -9.88 9.47 -13.65
CA ALA A 81 -10.91 8.48 -13.29
C ALA A 81 -10.57 7.68 -12.02
N VAL A 82 -9.37 7.85 -11.44
CA VAL A 82 -8.94 7.16 -10.23
C VAL A 82 -9.58 7.82 -9.01
N PRO A 83 -10.38 7.11 -8.22
CA PRO A 83 -10.99 7.68 -7.04
C PRO A 83 -9.93 7.92 -5.95
N VAL A 84 -9.66 9.18 -5.63
CA VAL A 84 -8.74 9.60 -4.57
C VAL A 84 -9.39 10.63 -3.64
N PRO A 85 -8.99 10.74 -2.38
CA PRO A 85 -9.39 11.87 -1.56
C PRO A 85 -8.92 13.17 -2.20
N ARG A 86 -9.75 14.20 -2.19
CA ARG A 86 -9.34 15.51 -2.74
C ARG A 86 -8.31 16.15 -1.82
N LEU A 87 -7.15 16.56 -2.36
CA LEU A 87 -6.17 17.37 -1.65
C LEU A 87 -6.80 18.75 -1.33
N LEU A 88 -6.73 19.18 -0.08
CA LEU A 88 -7.34 20.41 0.41
C LEU A 88 -6.29 21.47 0.79
N ALA A 89 -5.19 21.05 1.40
CA ALA A 89 -4.11 21.94 1.81
C ALA A 89 -2.82 21.14 2.06
N THR A 90 -1.69 21.86 1.97
CA THR A 90 -0.37 21.36 2.40
C THR A 90 0.26 22.38 3.34
N ALA A 91 1.11 21.92 4.25
CA ALA A 91 1.93 22.77 5.11
C ALA A 91 3.36 22.22 5.16
N GLN A 92 4.34 23.10 5.00
CA GLN A 92 5.75 22.76 5.16
C GLN A 92 6.12 22.65 6.64
N ALA A 93 7.24 22.00 6.95
CA ALA A 93 7.77 21.97 8.30
C ALA A 93 8.02 23.40 8.82
N GLY A 94 7.56 23.68 10.04
CA GLY A 94 7.67 24.97 10.67
C GLY A 94 6.55 25.97 10.32
N GLU A 95 5.71 25.71 9.33
CA GLU A 95 4.56 26.58 8.98
C GLU A 95 3.45 26.51 10.05
N VAL A 96 3.15 25.32 10.54
CA VAL A 96 2.11 25.07 11.56
C VAL A 96 2.68 24.25 12.72
N ILE A 97 3.38 23.17 12.39
CA ILE A 97 4.11 22.27 13.28
C ILE A 97 5.49 21.96 12.71
N ASP A 98 6.36 21.33 13.49
CA ASP A 98 7.77 21.08 13.13
C ASP A 98 7.96 20.05 11.98
N VAL A 99 6.90 19.41 11.54
CA VAL A 99 6.92 18.45 10.43
C VAL A 99 5.94 18.85 9.32
N PRO A 100 6.21 18.48 8.07
CA PRO A 100 5.27 18.76 6.99
C PRO A 100 4.02 17.90 7.15
N PHE A 101 2.89 18.38 6.65
CA PHE A 101 1.66 17.60 6.57
C PHE A 101 0.79 18.04 5.39
N TYR A 102 -0.20 17.23 5.06
CA TYR A 102 -1.25 17.65 4.16
C TYR A 102 -2.63 17.32 4.73
N ALA A 103 -3.62 18.08 4.26
CA ALA A 103 -5.04 17.89 4.56
C ALA A 103 -5.76 17.43 3.30
N MET A 104 -6.63 16.44 3.43
CA MET A 104 -7.46 15.90 2.34
C MET A 104 -8.90 15.71 2.78
N SER A 105 -9.81 15.54 1.82
CA SER A 105 -11.20 15.24 2.10
C SER A 105 -11.35 13.91 2.84
N PHE A 106 -12.34 13.85 3.73
CA PHE A 106 -12.72 12.59 4.36
C PHE A 106 -13.56 11.76 3.37
N ALA A 107 -13.05 10.60 2.97
CA ALA A 107 -13.81 9.62 2.20
C ALA A 107 -14.73 8.84 3.15
N ALA A 108 -16.04 9.07 3.03
CA ALA A 108 -17.03 8.38 3.85
C ALA A 108 -17.41 7.05 3.20
N GLY A 109 -17.27 5.96 3.96
CA GLY A 109 -17.66 4.64 3.50
C GLY A 109 -16.98 3.53 4.29
N PRO A 110 -17.40 2.29 4.12
CA PRO A 110 -16.78 1.14 4.76
C PRO A 110 -15.45 0.75 4.08
N VAL A 111 -14.54 0.23 4.89
CA VAL A 111 -13.33 -0.49 4.46
C VAL A 111 -13.53 -1.97 4.77
N VAL A 112 -13.13 -2.83 3.84
CA VAL A 112 -13.17 -4.30 4.03
C VAL A 112 -11.80 -4.76 4.49
N THR A 113 -11.78 -5.52 5.60
CA THR A 113 -10.56 -6.11 6.16
C THR A 113 -10.78 -7.59 6.51
N THR A 114 -11.14 -7.90 7.74
CA THR A 114 -11.35 -9.26 8.23
C THR A 114 -12.74 -9.83 7.92
N GLY A 115 -13.68 -9.01 7.49
CA GLY A 115 -15.02 -9.39 7.07
C GLY A 115 -15.67 -8.32 6.22
N THR A 116 -16.62 -8.71 5.37
CA THR A 116 -17.40 -7.76 4.57
C THR A 116 -18.52 -7.18 5.45
N PRO A 117 -18.52 -5.86 5.70
CA PRO A 117 -19.52 -5.27 6.59
C PRO A 117 -20.91 -5.24 5.94
N PRO A 118 -22.01 -5.37 6.71
CA PRO A 118 -23.35 -5.03 6.24
C PRO A 118 -23.40 -3.54 5.82
N PRO A 119 -24.11 -3.16 4.75
CA PRO A 119 -24.99 -3.94 3.88
C PRO A 119 -24.30 -4.59 2.67
N LEU A 120 -22.96 -4.71 2.67
CA LEU A 120 -22.18 -5.20 1.51
C LEU A 120 -22.03 -6.74 1.47
N ASP A 121 -22.55 -7.46 2.44
CA ASP A 121 -22.26 -8.87 2.68
C ASP A 121 -23.08 -9.86 1.84
N SER A 122 -23.43 -9.52 0.61
CA SER A 122 -24.02 -10.47 -0.34
C SER A 122 -22.98 -10.98 -1.35
N PRO A 123 -23.13 -12.23 -1.85
CA PRO A 123 -22.22 -12.75 -2.86
C PRO A 123 -22.13 -11.90 -4.13
N ALA A 124 -23.22 -11.27 -4.53
CA ALA A 124 -23.25 -10.39 -5.71
C ALA A 124 -22.46 -9.10 -5.47
N LEU A 125 -22.59 -8.49 -4.28
CA LEU A 125 -21.83 -7.28 -3.94
C LEU A 125 -20.36 -7.57 -3.73
N ARG A 126 -19.99 -8.68 -3.10
CA ARG A 126 -18.59 -9.11 -2.98
C ARG A 126 -17.94 -9.30 -4.35
N ARG A 127 -18.66 -9.93 -5.31
CA ARG A 127 -18.17 -10.05 -6.68
C ARG A 127 -17.97 -8.68 -7.31
N ARG A 128 -18.92 -7.77 -7.16
CA ARG A 128 -18.83 -6.39 -7.66
C ARG A 128 -17.64 -5.64 -7.04
N ILE A 129 -17.43 -5.77 -5.73
CA ILE A 129 -16.27 -5.16 -5.04
C ILE A 129 -14.97 -5.68 -5.63
N GLY A 130 -14.81 -7.00 -5.77
CA GLY A 130 -13.60 -7.59 -6.35
C GLY A 130 -13.36 -7.13 -7.79
N GLN A 131 -14.41 -7.05 -8.61
CA GLN A 131 -14.32 -6.50 -9.96
C GLN A 131 -13.93 -5.02 -9.97
N ALA A 132 -14.50 -4.21 -9.06
CA ALA A 132 -14.16 -2.80 -8.93
C ALA A 132 -12.70 -2.59 -8.53
N LEU A 133 -12.12 -3.48 -7.69
CA LEU A 133 -10.68 -3.45 -7.37
C LEU A 133 -9.82 -3.61 -8.64
N ALA A 134 -10.10 -4.61 -9.46
CA ALA A 134 -9.34 -4.83 -10.70
C ALA A 134 -9.54 -3.69 -11.71
N ASP A 135 -10.77 -3.18 -11.86
CA ASP A 135 -11.09 -2.06 -12.75
C ASP A 135 -10.41 -0.76 -12.32
N THR A 136 -10.38 -0.48 -11.02
CA THR A 136 -9.72 0.72 -10.47
C THR A 136 -8.20 0.65 -10.65
N LEU A 137 -7.59 -0.52 -10.45
CA LEU A 137 -6.16 -0.71 -10.71
C LEU A 137 -5.84 -0.53 -12.19
N ALA A 138 -6.66 -1.07 -13.09
CA ALA A 138 -6.53 -0.85 -14.53
C ALA A 138 -6.67 0.63 -14.90
N GLY A 139 -7.62 1.34 -14.27
CA GLY A 139 -7.81 2.78 -14.43
C GLY A 139 -6.59 3.60 -13.96
N LEU A 140 -5.97 3.22 -12.84
CA LEU A 140 -4.73 3.84 -12.35
C LEU A 140 -3.60 3.69 -13.37
N HIS A 141 -3.42 2.50 -13.90
CA HIS A 141 -2.35 2.22 -14.85
C HIS A 141 -2.59 2.85 -16.24
N ALA A 142 -3.81 3.26 -16.55
CA ALA A 142 -4.16 3.98 -17.77
C ALA A 142 -3.95 5.50 -17.70
N VAL A 143 -3.64 6.05 -16.51
CA VAL A 143 -3.41 7.50 -16.35
C VAL A 143 -2.16 7.91 -17.11
N ASP A 144 -2.29 8.93 -17.98
CA ASP A 144 -1.12 9.60 -18.56
C ASP A 144 -0.41 10.44 -17.49
N TRP A 145 0.51 9.80 -16.81
CA TRP A 145 1.27 10.41 -15.72
C TRP A 145 2.15 11.59 -16.16
N ARG A 146 2.55 11.65 -17.45
CA ARG A 146 3.30 12.78 -17.98
C ARG A 146 2.42 14.01 -18.08
N SER A 147 1.24 13.86 -18.71
CA SER A 147 0.25 14.93 -18.80
C SER A 147 -0.32 15.34 -17.43
N ALA A 148 -0.35 14.42 -16.46
CA ALA A 148 -0.71 14.72 -15.07
C ALA A 148 0.40 15.46 -14.27
N GLY A 149 1.50 15.85 -14.89
CA GLY A 149 2.57 16.60 -14.25
C GLY A 149 3.50 15.77 -13.36
N LEU A 150 3.59 14.44 -13.60
CA LEU A 150 4.37 13.49 -12.81
C LEU A 150 5.61 12.96 -13.56
N ALA A 151 6.10 13.68 -14.60
CA ALA A 151 7.21 13.23 -15.44
C ALA A 151 8.51 12.93 -14.66
N ASP A 152 8.74 13.62 -13.54
CA ASP A 152 9.88 13.45 -12.63
C ASP A 152 9.55 12.62 -11.37
N PHE A 153 8.34 12.05 -11.29
CA PHE A 153 7.87 11.34 -10.09
C PHE A 153 8.53 9.95 -9.90
N GLY A 154 9.20 9.43 -10.91
CA GLY A 154 9.91 8.14 -10.86
C GLY A 154 10.80 7.93 -12.08
N ARG A 155 11.47 6.80 -12.12
CA ARG A 155 12.32 6.37 -13.24
C ARG A 155 11.83 5.01 -13.73
N PRO A 156 11.09 4.96 -14.86
CA PRO A 156 10.57 3.69 -15.37
C PRO A 156 11.66 2.80 -16.01
N GLU A 157 12.68 3.39 -16.66
CA GLU A 157 13.69 2.62 -17.41
C GLU A 157 14.51 1.71 -16.48
N GLY A 158 14.59 0.42 -16.77
CA GLY A 158 15.29 -0.58 -15.96
C GLY A 158 14.68 -0.73 -14.57
N PHE A 159 13.37 -0.49 -14.43
CA PHE A 159 12.67 -0.46 -13.15
C PHE A 159 12.74 -1.80 -12.43
N ASN A 160 12.44 -2.90 -13.10
CA ASN A 160 12.34 -4.23 -12.49
C ASN A 160 13.64 -4.64 -11.80
N GLU A 161 14.77 -4.55 -12.50
CA GLU A 161 16.08 -4.91 -11.94
C GLU A 161 16.52 -3.93 -10.84
N ARG A 162 16.31 -2.64 -11.03
CA ARG A 162 16.64 -1.61 -10.04
C ARG A 162 15.83 -1.77 -8.76
N HIS A 163 14.53 -2.08 -8.90
CA HIS A 163 13.63 -2.31 -7.76
C HIS A 163 14.05 -3.56 -6.99
N ARG A 164 14.33 -4.66 -7.68
CA ARG A 164 14.87 -5.89 -7.08
C ARG A 164 16.11 -5.60 -6.26
N ARG A 165 17.13 -4.95 -6.86
CA ARG A 165 18.39 -4.62 -6.17
C ARG A 165 18.18 -3.74 -4.95
N ARG A 166 17.32 -2.72 -5.06
CA ARG A 166 17.01 -1.83 -3.93
C ARG A 166 16.41 -2.61 -2.76
N ILE A 167 15.48 -3.52 -3.04
CA ILE A 167 14.86 -4.34 -2.00
C ILE A 167 15.87 -5.31 -1.39
N GLY A 168 16.72 -5.95 -2.20
CA GLY A 168 17.81 -6.80 -1.72
C GLY A 168 18.75 -6.08 -0.75
N GLY A 169 19.03 -4.81 -1.01
CA GLY A 169 19.84 -3.99 -0.12
C GLY A 169 19.26 -3.79 1.28
N LEU A 170 17.94 -3.93 1.48
CA LEU A 170 17.29 -3.81 2.81
C LEU A 170 17.67 -4.99 3.74
N VAL A 171 17.96 -6.15 3.17
CA VAL A 171 18.25 -7.38 3.92
C VAL A 171 19.71 -7.79 3.82
N ALA A 172 20.52 -7.08 3.06
CA ALA A 172 21.95 -7.35 2.96
C ALA A 172 22.64 -7.26 4.34
N ASP A 173 23.64 -8.11 4.55
CA ASP A 173 24.56 -8.05 5.68
C ASP A 173 25.66 -6.98 5.44
N ASP A 174 26.62 -6.90 6.34
CA ASP A 174 27.73 -5.96 6.26
C ASP A 174 28.65 -6.24 5.03
N ASP A 175 28.62 -7.46 4.48
CA ASP A 175 29.33 -7.84 3.25
C ASP A 175 28.50 -7.60 1.98
N GLY A 176 27.30 -7.01 2.10
CA GLY A 176 26.37 -6.73 1.00
C GLY A 176 25.64 -7.96 0.48
N LYS A 177 25.64 -9.07 1.22
CA LYS A 177 24.96 -10.32 0.82
C LYS A 177 23.62 -10.49 1.54
N PRO A 178 22.58 -10.95 0.84
CA PRO A 178 21.35 -11.33 1.50
C PRO A 178 21.53 -12.59 2.35
N PRO A 179 20.77 -12.78 3.43
CA PRO A 179 20.76 -14.03 4.19
C PRO A 179 20.43 -15.23 3.28
N PRO A 180 20.93 -16.45 3.56
CA PRO A 180 20.78 -17.62 2.68
C PRO A 180 19.33 -17.89 2.24
N HIS A 181 18.36 -17.71 3.13
CA HIS A 181 16.93 -17.91 2.85
C HIS A 181 16.29 -16.83 1.95
N PHE A 182 16.97 -15.69 1.74
CA PHE A 182 16.62 -14.69 0.74
C PHE A 182 17.39 -14.88 -0.58
N ALA A 183 18.59 -15.41 -0.51
CA ALA A 183 19.53 -15.50 -1.64
C ALA A 183 19.02 -16.38 -2.77
N GLU A 184 18.32 -17.48 -2.47
CA GLU A 184 17.79 -18.40 -3.48
C GLU A 184 16.72 -17.71 -4.34
N ILE A 185 15.77 -17.02 -3.70
CA ILE A 185 14.71 -16.29 -4.41
C ILE A 185 15.30 -15.11 -5.18
N ASP A 186 16.28 -14.38 -4.59
CA ASP A 186 16.95 -13.28 -5.27
C ASP A 186 17.68 -13.75 -6.53
N ALA A 187 18.39 -14.89 -6.46
CA ALA A 187 19.06 -15.49 -7.61
C ALA A 187 18.06 -15.89 -8.71
N TRP A 188 16.93 -16.48 -8.33
CA TRP A 188 15.87 -16.81 -9.28
C TRP A 188 15.28 -15.54 -9.93
N LEU A 189 14.96 -14.53 -9.14
CA LEU A 189 14.46 -13.25 -9.64
C LEU A 189 15.47 -12.60 -10.60
N ALA A 190 16.76 -12.63 -10.27
CA ALA A 190 17.82 -12.08 -11.11
C ALA A 190 17.96 -12.80 -12.45
N ALA A 191 17.83 -14.14 -12.45
CA ALA A 191 17.93 -14.95 -13.65
C ALA A 191 16.72 -14.85 -14.59
N HIS A 192 15.56 -14.37 -14.10
CA HIS A 192 14.31 -14.36 -14.85
C HIS A 192 13.69 -12.97 -14.99
N VAL A 193 14.48 -11.89 -14.87
CA VAL A 193 13.97 -10.51 -15.01
C VAL A 193 13.28 -10.34 -16.36
N PRO A 194 11.97 -10.06 -16.40
CA PRO A 194 11.29 -9.84 -17.66
C PRO A 194 11.62 -8.44 -18.21
N ALA A 195 11.42 -8.25 -19.51
CA ALA A 195 11.30 -6.91 -20.07
C ALA A 195 10.12 -6.19 -19.37
N GLU A 196 10.27 -4.88 -19.14
CA GLU A 196 9.20 -4.09 -18.56
C GLU A 196 7.93 -4.17 -19.43
N SER A 197 6.78 -4.36 -18.78
CA SER A 197 5.48 -4.42 -19.45
C SER A 197 4.95 -3.03 -19.85
N GLY A 198 5.53 -1.98 -19.31
CA GLY A 198 5.16 -0.59 -19.53
C GLY A 198 5.68 0.32 -18.41
N ALA A 199 5.16 1.56 -18.42
CA ALA A 199 5.45 2.54 -17.39
C ALA A 199 4.15 3.25 -16.99
N SER A 200 3.74 3.13 -15.75
CA SER A 200 2.54 3.75 -15.20
C SER A 200 2.77 4.25 -13.78
N ILE A 201 1.80 4.97 -13.25
CA ILE A 201 1.71 5.18 -11.79
C ILE A 201 1.42 3.84 -11.16
N ILE A 202 2.27 3.39 -10.26
CA ILE A 202 2.04 2.20 -9.43
C ILE A 202 1.86 2.60 -7.97
N HIS A 203 0.91 1.96 -7.31
CA HIS A 203 0.59 2.18 -5.90
C HIS A 203 1.60 1.53 -4.95
N ASN A 204 2.10 0.35 -5.32
CA ASN A 204 3.05 -0.47 -4.54
C ASN A 204 2.49 -1.07 -3.23
N ASP A 205 1.26 -0.78 -2.86
CA ASP A 205 0.52 -1.37 -1.73
C ASP A 205 -0.98 -1.46 -2.03
N TYR A 206 -1.35 -1.77 -3.28
CA TYR A 206 -2.75 -1.85 -3.69
C TYR A 206 -3.41 -3.13 -3.16
N ARG A 207 -4.39 -2.97 -2.28
CA ARG A 207 -5.13 -4.07 -1.64
C ARG A 207 -6.49 -3.61 -1.15
N ILE A 208 -7.39 -4.56 -0.86
CA ILE A 208 -8.76 -4.27 -0.44
C ILE A 208 -8.83 -3.38 0.82
N GLY A 209 -7.90 -3.54 1.75
CA GLY A 209 -7.85 -2.72 2.98
C GLY A 209 -7.42 -1.26 2.75
N ASN A 210 -6.89 -0.93 1.56
CA ASN A 210 -6.48 0.42 1.19
C ASN A 210 -7.52 1.12 0.31
N VAL A 211 -8.76 0.61 0.23
CA VAL A 211 -9.86 1.27 -0.47
C VAL A 211 -11.04 1.53 0.44
N VAL A 212 -11.68 2.68 0.24
CA VAL A 212 -12.96 3.01 0.85
C VAL A 212 -14.06 2.75 -0.18
N LEU A 213 -15.09 2.00 0.20
CA LEU A 213 -16.23 1.72 -0.67
C LEU A 213 -17.29 2.84 -0.54
N CYS A 214 -18.04 3.08 -1.61
CA CYS A 214 -19.12 4.05 -1.58
C CYS A 214 -20.24 3.59 -0.64
N ALA A 215 -20.69 4.49 0.22
CA ALA A 215 -21.81 4.22 1.13
C ALA A 215 -23.16 4.19 0.41
N ASP A 216 -23.32 5.03 -0.62
CA ASP A 216 -24.54 5.23 -1.41
C ASP A 216 -24.59 4.43 -2.72
N ARG A 217 -23.44 3.91 -3.17
CA ARG A 217 -23.30 3.05 -4.37
C ARG A 217 -22.58 1.78 -4.03
N PRO A 218 -23.27 0.79 -3.43
CA PRO A 218 -22.66 -0.43 -2.94
C PRO A 218 -21.85 -1.17 -4.01
N GLY A 219 -20.60 -1.53 -3.67
CA GLY A 219 -19.67 -2.23 -4.56
C GLY A 219 -18.83 -1.32 -5.45
N GLU A 220 -19.00 0.02 -5.39
CA GLU A 220 -18.10 0.98 -6.02
C GLU A 220 -17.03 1.49 -5.04
N ILE A 221 -15.88 1.90 -5.56
CA ILE A 221 -14.79 2.48 -4.77
C ILE A 221 -14.97 4.00 -4.68
N ALA A 222 -14.99 4.53 -3.47
CA ALA A 222 -15.05 5.96 -3.18
C ALA A 222 -13.66 6.59 -3.14
N ALA A 223 -12.65 5.87 -2.65
CA ALA A 223 -11.28 6.35 -2.62
C ALA A 223 -10.27 5.21 -2.49
N VAL A 224 -9.14 5.36 -3.16
CA VAL A 224 -7.90 4.61 -2.92
C VAL A 224 -7.05 5.43 -1.96
N LEU A 225 -6.52 4.78 -0.93
CA LEU A 225 -5.77 5.39 0.17
C LEU A 225 -4.33 4.85 0.19
N ASP A 226 -3.47 5.52 0.97
CA ASP A 226 -2.10 5.10 1.30
C ASP A 226 -1.13 5.09 0.12
N TRP A 227 -0.90 6.28 -0.44
CA TRP A 227 -0.07 6.52 -1.61
C TRP A 227 1.43 6.69 -1.30
N GLU A 228 1.88 6.44 -0.08
CA GLU A 228 3.25 6.71 0.37
C GLU A 228 4.34 5.94 -0.40
N LEU A 229 4.02 4.75 -0.93
CA LEU A 229 4.93 3.91 -1.69
C LEU A 229 4.81 4.10 -3.21
N ALA A 230 3.90 4.96 -3.66
CA ALA A 230 3.63 5.13 -5.07
C ALA A 230 4.80 5.74 -5.84
N THR A 231 4.95 5.31 -7.09
CA THR A 231 6.00 5.80 -8.00
C THR A 231 5.59 5.55 -9.46
N ILE A 232 6.47 5.95 -10.40
CA ILE A 232 6.36 5.48 -11.79
C ILE A 232 7.17 4.20 -11.92
N GLY A 233 6.52 3.13 -12.38
CA GLY A 233 7.12 1.81 -12.50
C GLY A 233 6.36 0.87 -13.42
N ASP A 234 6.72 -0.40 -13.38
CA ASP A 234 6.06 -1.43 -14.17
C ASP A 234 4.69 -1.78 -13.57
N PRO A 235 3.59 -1.63 -14.31
CA PRO A 235 2.23 -1.88 -13.82
C PRO A 235 2.02 -3.32 -13.33
N LEU A 236 2.71 -4.32 -13.89
CA LEU A 236 2.55 -5.69 -13.45
C LEU A 236 3.11 -5.95 -12.04
N LEU A 237 3.96 -5.05 -11.49
CA LEU A 237 4.36 -5.14 -10.10
C LEU A 237 3.17 -4.91 -9.16
N ASP A 238 2.32 -3.93 -9.46
CA ASP A 238 1.09 -3.70 -8.69
C ASP A 238 0.11 -4.87 -8.82
N VAL A 239 -0.03 -5.41 -10.01
CA VAL A 239 -0.89 -6.60 -10.23
C VAL A 239 -0.36 -7.78 -9.41
N GLY A 240 0.95 -8.04 -9.44
CA GLY A 240 1.58 -9.10 -8.65
C GLY A 240 1.39 -8.89 -7.14
N TYR A 241 1.54 -7.65 -6.67
CA TYR A 241 1.30 -7.30 -5.27
C TYR A 241 -0.18 -7.47 -4.88
N PHE A 242 -1.10 -6.95 -5.69
CA PHE A 242 -2.53 -7.08 -5.46
C PHE A 242 -2.95 -8.54 -5.33
N LEU A 243 -2.55 -9.38 -6.28
CA LEU A 243 -2.87 -10.81 -6.24
C LEU A 243 -2.21 -11.52 -5.05
N ALA A 244 -0.97 -11.14 -4.68
CA ALA A 244 -0.31 -11.67 -3.48
C ALA A 244 -1.02 -11.28 -2.18
N SER A 245 -1.83 -10.21 -2.18
CA SER A 245 -2.63 -9.79 -1.03
C SER A 245 -4.01 -10.49 -0.94
N VAL A 246 -4.42 -11.20 -1.99
CA VAL A 246 -5.70 -11.93 -2.03
C VAL A 246 -5.49 -13.34 -1.48
N PRO A 247 -6.14 -13.72 -0.38
CA PRO A 247 -5.97 -15.04 0.22
C PRO A 247 -6.58 -16.16 -0.65
N GLU A 248 -6.01 -17.35 -0.60
CA GLU A 248 -6.49 -18.53 -1.29
C GLU A 248 -7.00 -19.59 -0.30
N ARG A 249 -8.13 -20.23 -0.63
CA ARG A 249 -8.72 -21.25 0.24
C ARG A 249 -7.78 -22.44 0.43
N GLY A 250 -7.54 -22.79 1.70
CA GLY A 250 -6.71 -23.95 2.06
C GLY A 250 -5.20 -23.71 1.98
N ALA A 251 -4.75 -22.51 1.61
CA ALA A 251 -3.35 -22.10 1.68
C ALA A 251 -3.03 -21.42 3.03
N PRO A 252 -1.79 -21.56 3.54
CA PRO A 252 -1.33 -20.76 4.67
C PRO A 252 -1.35 -19.27 4.30
N LEU A 253 -1.85 -18.44 5.22
CA LEU A 253 -1.92 -17.00 5.01
C LEU A 253 -0.59 -16.32 5.32
N THR A 254 -0.26 -15.31 4.52
CA THR A 254 0.76 -14.30 4.86
C THR A 254 0.09 -13.17 5.66
N PRO A 255 0.86 -12.36 6.41
CA PRO A 255 0.32 -11.20 7.13
C PRO A 255 -0.48 -10.22 6.25
N THR A 256 -0.09 -10.06 4.98
CA THR A 256 -0.83 -9.21 4.04
C THR A 256 -2.16 -9.82 3.62
N GLU A 257 -2.23 -11.15 3.45
CA GLU A 257 -3.47 -11.86 3.16
C GLU A 257 -4.43 -11.86 4.37
N GLU A 258 -3.92 -11.88 5.61
CA GLU A 258 -4.73 -11.75 6.82
C GLU A 258 -5.49 -10.42 6.85
N LEU A 259 -4.88 -9.34 6.35
CA LEU A 259 -5.52 -8.02 6.24
C LEU A 259 -6.63 -7.97 5.17
N GLY A 260 -6.75 -8.98 4.32
CA GLY A 260 -7.76 -9.13 3.27
C GLY A 260 -8.55 -10.42 3.39
N VAL A 261 -8.56 -11.08 4.57
CA VAL A 261 -9.16 -12.41 4.76
C VAL A 261 -10.65 -12.46 4.41
N ALA A 262 -11.35 -11.33 4.46
CA ALA A 262 -12.73 -11.21 3.96
C ALA A 262 -12.88 -11.70 2.51
N MET A 263 -11.85 -11.63 1.68
CA MET A 263 -11.91 -12.11 0.29
C MET A 263 -12.02 -13.64 0.17
N LEU A 264 -11.91 -14.40 1.27
CA LEU A 264 -12.29 -15.81 1.32
C LEU A 264 -13.81 -16.04 1.40
N GLU A 265 -14.60 -15.02 1.69
CA GLU A 265 -16.05 -15.14 1.74
C GLU A 265 -16.62 -15.46 0.36
N ARG A 266 -17.71 -16.23 0.33
CA ARG A 266 -18.34 -16.64 -0.93
C ARG A 266 -18.82 -15.41 -1.71
N GLY A 267 -18.38 -15.34 -2.97
CA GLY A 267 -18.76 -14.27 -3.89
C GLY A 267 -17.58 -13.43 -4.38
N TYR A 268 -16.53 -13.28 -3.59
CA TYR A 268 -15.32 -12.61 -4.11
C TYR A 268 -14.70 -13.41 -5.27
N PRO A 269 -14.16 -12.71 -6.28
CA PRO A 269 -13.41 -13.36 -7.36
C PRO A 269 -12.11 -14.00 -6.85
N THR A 270 -11.71 -15.07 -7.50
CA THR A 270 -10.39 -15.70 -7.31
C THR A 270 -9.26 -14.80 -7.86
N ARG A 271 -8.00 -15.08 -7.48
CA ARG A 271 -6.81 -14.43 -8.06
C ARG A 271 -6.83 -14.49 -9.59
N LYS A 272 -7.18 -15.67 -10.15
CA LYS A 272 -7.26 -15.82 -11.62
C LYS A 272 -8.33 -14.92 -12.23
N GLU A 273 -9.53 -14.89 -11.68
CA GLU A 273 -10.62 -14.04 -12.18
C GLU A 273 -10.27 -12.54 -12.09
N LEU A 274 -9.53 -12.13 -11.05
CA LEU A 274 -9.03 -10.75 -10.91
C LEU A 274 -7.96 -10.43 -11.94
N ALA A 275 -7.02 -11.34 -12.18
CA ALA A 275 -5.98 -11.21 -13.19
C ALA A 275 -6.58 -11.14 -14.60
N ASP A 276 -7.49 -12.06 -14.93
CA ASP A 276 -8.18 -12.09 -16.22
C ASP A 276 -8.93 -10.77 -16.47
N ARG A 277 -9.65 -10.27 -15.45
CA ARG A 277 -10.36 -8.99 -15.56
C ARG A 277 -9.42 -7.80 -15.80
N TYR A 278 -8.29 -7.76 -15.09
CA TYR A 278 -7.29 -6.72 -15.34
C TYR A 278 -6.76 -6.79 -16.78
N ALA A 279 -6.45 -8.00 -17.28
CA ALA A 279 -6.00 -8.19 -18.65
C ALA A 279 -7.07 -7.80 -19.69
N GLU A 280 -8.34 -8.14 -19.45
CA GLU A 280 -9.47 -7.70 -20.30
C GLU A 280 -9.58 -6.17 -20.39
N ARG A 281 -9.33 -5.46 -19.26
CA ARG A 281 -9.42 -3.99 -19.21
C ARG A 281 -8.24 -3.26 -19.82
N THR A 282 -7.05 -3.87 -19.79
CA THR A 282 -5.79 -3.21 -20.17
C THR A 282 -5.16 -3.77 -21.44
N GLY A 283 -5.52 -4.98 -21.88
CA GLY A 283 -4.82 -5.73 -22.91
C GLY A 283 -3.45 -6.27 -22.48
N ALA A 284 -3.14 -6.24 -21.18
CA ALA A 284 -1.83 -6.64 -20.67
C ALA A 284 -1.55 -8.13 -20.88
N ASN A 285 -0.32 -8.46 -21.28
CA ASN A 285 0.17 -9.82 -21.31
C ASN A 285 0.66 -10.24 -19.91
N LEU A 286 -0.02 -11.20 -19.31
CA LEU A 286 0.27 -11.68 -17.96
C LEU A 286 1.23 -12.88 -17.91
N ALA A 287 1.90 -13.25 -19.00
CA ALA A 287 2.77 -14.43 -19.04
C ALA A 287 3.87 -14.43 -17.97
N ASN A 288 4.38 -13.25 -17.60
CA ASN A 288 5.41 -13.07 -16.58
C ASN A 288 4.87 -12.76 -15.18
N LEU A 289 3.55 -12.86 -14.95
CA LEU A 289 2.93 -12.48 -13.68
C LEU A 289 3.50 -13.24 -12.47
N GLY A 290 3.93 -14.49 -12.66
CA GLY A 290 4.62 -15.27 -11.63
C GLY A 290 5.88 -14.60 -11.10
N TRP A 291 6.67 -13.97 -11.96
CA TRP A 291 7.86 -13.21 -11.56
C TRP A 291 7.49 -12.00 -10.69
N TYR A 292 6.48 -11.22 -11.11
CA TYR A 292 6.04 -10.04 -10.37
C TYR A 292 5.42 -10.39 -9.02
N THR A 293 4.65 -11.48 -8.96
CA THR A 293 4.10 -11.99 -7.69
C THR A 293 5.22 -12.45 -6.75
N THR A 294 6.22 -13.15 -7.28
CA THR A 294 7.40 -13.55 -6.51
C THR A 294 8.16 -12.34 -5.98
N LEU A 295 8.40 -11.33 -6.83
CA LEU A 295 9.07 -10.09 -6.42
C LEU A 295 8.27 -9.35 -5.34
N ALA A 296 6.94 -9.28 -5.46
CA ALA A 296 6.09 -8.64 -4.46
C ALA A 296 6.16 -9.34 -3.10
N LEU A 297 6.10 -10.67 -3.07
CA LEU A 297 6.20 -11.47 -1.84
C LEU A 297 7.61 -11.37 -1.23
N TRP A 298 8.65 -11.43 -2.05
CA TRP A 298 10.03 -11.27 -1.60
C TRP A 298 10.30 -9.85 -1.07
N LYS A 299 9.73 -8.82 -1.69
CA LYS A 299 9.73 -7.43 -1.17
C LYS A 299 9.10 -7.36 0.21
N LEU A 300 7.94 -7.98 0.41
CA LEU A 300 7.26 -8.02 1.71
C LEU A 300 8.14 -8.74 2.75
N ALA A 301 8.71 -9.90 2.41
CA ALA A 301 9.67 -10.59 3.28
C ALA A 301 10.83 -9.67 3.69
N ALA A 302 11.40 -8.92 2.74
CA ALA A 302 12.52 -8.00 3.00
C ALA A 302 12.12 -6.83 3.91
N LEU A 303 10.95 -6.24 3.71
CA LEU A 303 10.42 -5.17 4.57
C LEU A 303 10.14 -5.67 5.99
N TYR A 304 9.57 -6.87 6.12
CA TYR A 304 9.32 -7.49 7.42
C TYR A 304 10.63 -7.87 8.14
N GLU A 305 11.64 -8.38 7.40
CA GLU A 305 12.96 -8.65 7.99
C GLU A 305 13.67 -7.36 8.43
N TYR A 306 13.57 -6.28 7.65
CA TYR A 306 14.05 -4.97 8.08
C TYR A 306 13.37 -4.50 9.36
N GLY A 307 12.04 -4.62 9.44
CA GLY A 307 11.25 -4.34 10.63
C GLY A 307 11.67 -5.21 11.82
N ARG A 308 11.86 -6.52 11.60
CA ARG A 308 12.29 -7.50 12.61
C ARG A 308 13.65 -7.14 13.21
N ARG A 309 14.64 -6.81 12.36
CA ARG A 309 15.96 -6.37 12.82
C ARG A 309 15.89 -5.14 13.72
N ARG A 310 14.99 -4.20 13.42
CA ARG A 310 14.74 -3.01 14.24
C ARG A 310 14.04 -3.37 15.55
N ALA A 311 13.01 -4.21 15.51
CA ALA A 311 12.27 -4.66 16.69
C ALA A 311 13.20 -5.39 17.69
N VAL A 312 14.04 -6.30 17.20
CA VAL A 312 15.04 -7.02 18.04
C VAL A 312 16.05 -6.08 18.69
N ARG A 313 16.38 -4.95 18.04
CA ARG A 313 17.24 -3.89 18.61
C ARG A 313 16.49 -2.92 19.54
N GLY A 314 15.20 -3.13 19.77
CA GLY A 314 14.36 -2.25 20.62
C GLY A 314 14.02 -0.89 19.98
N VAL A 315 14.20 -0.72 18.67
CA VAL A 315 13.97 0.53 17.91
C VAL A 315 12.89 0.38 16.85
N GLY A 316 11.87 -0.39 17.06
CA GLY A 316 10.81 -0.62 16.08
C GLY A 316 9.55 -1.12 16.72
N ASP A 317 8.55 -1.41 15.90
CA ASP A 317 7.33 -2.02 16.36
C ASP A 317 7.60 -3.49 16.73
N PRO A 318 7.31 -3.90 17.98
CA PRO A 318 7.48 -5.28 18.46
C PRO A 318 6.72 -6.32 17.62
N TYR A 319 5.65 -5.92 16.93
CA TYR A 319 4.89 -6.78 16.01
C TYR A 319 5.80 -7.50 15.02
N TYR A 320 6.80 -6.81 14.47
CA TYR A 320 7.73 -7.42 13.50
C TYR A 320 8.75 -8.38 14.12
N GLY A 321 8.79 -8.52 15.46
CA GLY A 321 9.78 -9.35 16.13
C GLY A 321 9.68 -10.86 15.82
N ASP A 322 8.51 -11.34 15.41
CA ASP A 322 8.29 -12.76 15.10
C ASP A 322 8.89 -13.15 13.75
N PRO A 323 9.88 -14.06 13.71
CA PRO A 323 10.47 -14.55 12.46
C PRO A 323 9.51 -15.36 11.58
N ALA A 324 8.39 -15.86 12.14
CA ALA A 324 7.39 -16.58 11.39
C ALA A 324 6.72 -15.70 10.33
N LEU A 325 6.58 -14.39 10.58
CA LEU A 325 6.04 -13.43 9.62
C LEU A 325 6.89 -13.36 8.35
N VAL A 326 8.22 -13.26 8.51
CA VAL A 326 9.17 -13.26 7.37
C VAL A 326 9.11 -14.58 6.61
N ARG A 327 9.13 -15.69 7.33
CA ARG A 327 9.11 -17.04 6.77
C ARG A 327 7.87 -17.29 5.92
N SER A 328 6.69 -16.85 6.35
CA SER A 328 5.44 -17.00 5.60
C SER A 328 5.51 -16.37 4.20
N PHE A 329 6.09 -15.18 4.08
CA PHE A 329 6.29 -14.52 2.79
C PHE A 329 7.32 -15.24 1.92
N LEU A 330 8.44 -15.71 2.49
CA LEU A 330 9.44 -16.46 1.73
C LEU A 330 8.90 -17.78 1.20
N GLU A 331 8.14 -18.51 1.99
CA GLU A 331 7.44 -19.73 1.56
C GLU A 331 6.45 -19.44 0.44
N ALA A 332 5.69 -18.34 0.55
CA ALA A 332 4.77 -17.91 -0.50
C ALA A 332 5.53 -17.51 -1.78
N ALA A 333 6.67 -16.83 -1.67
CA ALA A 333 7.52 -16.47 -2.80
C ALA A 333 8.10 -17.70 -3.50
N HIS A 334 8.56 -18.70 -2.75
CA HIS A 334 9.02 -19.98 -3.32
C HIS A 334 7.92 -20.69 -4.11
N ARG A 335 6.70 -20.71 -3.56
CA ARG A 335 5.55 -21.28 -4.28
C ARG A 335 5.23 -20.52 -5.57
N ALA A 336 5.24 -19.20 -5.53
CA ALA A 336 4.97 -18.36 -6.70
C ALA A 336 6.04 -18.50 -7.80
N ALA A 337 7.32 -18.69 -7.42
CA ALA A 337 8.41 -18.95 -8.32
C ALA A 337 8.43 -20.38 -8.89
N GLY A 338 7.64 -21.31 -8.35
CA GLY A 338 7.71 -22.72 -8.69
C GLY A 338 9.01 -23.40 -8.22
N ILE A 339 9.71 -22.82 -7.26
CA ILE A 339 10.91 -23.38 -6.64
C ILE A 339 10.46 -24.29 -5.50
N LEU A 340 10.94 -25.55 -5.48
CA LEU A 340 10.68 -26.41 -4.34
C LEU A 340 11.44 -25.87 -3.12
N PRO A 341 10.80 -25.80 -1.92
CA PRO A 341 11.50 -25.38 -0.72
C PRO A 341 12.71 -26.30 -0.45
N PRO A 342 13.82 -25.74 0.07
CA PRO A 342 15.01 -26.53 0.36
C PRO A 342 14.65 -27.75 1.22
N ARG A 343 15.12 -28.94 0.81
CA ARG A 343 14.96 -30.18 1.54
C ARG A 343 15.72 -30.09 2.88
N GLY A 344 15.03 -29.69 3.96
CA GLY A 344 15.70 -29.59 5.26
C GLY A 344 14.90 -28.92 6.39
N GLN A 345 13.75 -28.33 6.11
CA GLN A 345 12.87 -27.78 7.16
C GLN A 345 11.52 -28.49 7.20
N ARG A 346 11.55 -29.85 7.19
CA ARG A 346 10.40 -30.58 7.74
C ARG A 346 10.48 -30.39 9.25
N ARG A 347 9.37 -29.93 9.82
CA ARG A 347 9.16 -29.85 11.26
C ARG A 347 9.68 -31.14 11.90
N GLU A 348 10.67 -31.01 12.76
CA GLU A 348 10.79 -31.87 13.93
C GLU A 348 9.75 -31.29 14.90
N ASP A 349 8.75 -32.11 15.22
CA ASP A 349 7.64 -31.85 16.12
C ASP A 349 8.10 -31.48 17.54
#